data_0e2ec994b58589fe3c09d79e565bf4f1
#
_entry.id   0e2ec994b58589fe3c09d79e565bf4f1
#
_cell.length_a   1.000
_cell.length_b   1.000
_cell.length_c   1.000
_cell.angle_alpha   90.00
_cell.angle_beta   90.00
_cell.angle_gamma   90.00
#
_symmetry.space_group_name_H-M   'P 1'
#
loop_
_entity.id
_entity.type
_entity.pdbx_description
1 polymer ?
#
loop_
_entity_poly.entity_id
_entity_poly.type
_entity_poly.pdbx_seq_one_letter_code
_entity_poly.pdbx_strand_id
1 'polypeptide(L)'
;MKWLASIGLSGTVLALFAAITSVAIGWTYLGTKAQIDFEVRRAEARQLLEIFPPETHDNEIVDDVFEVAAETALLGIRERRQGYRVRQGDTVVGVILPATARDGYSGDIRALVGVRRDGSVAGVRVVAHRETPGLGDKVDLRKSDWILDFNERSLNNPALNGWNVEKEGGVFDQFTGATVTPRAVILATRRAIEYATLNASTLFETEADSA
;
A
#
# COMPACT_ATOMS: atom_id res chain seq x y z
N MET A 1 57.11 25.13 -3.16
CA MET A 1 56.05 26.02 -3.69
C MET A 1 55.28 25.41 -4.90
N LYS A 2 55.88 24.65 -5.81
CA LYS A 2 55.12 24.03 -6.93
C LYS A 2 54.04 23.02 -6.50
N TRP A 3 54.23 22.30 -5.42
CA TRP A 3 53.28 21.29 -4.90
C TRP A 3 51.97 21.91 -4.39
N LEU A 4 52.05 23.01 -3.66
CA LEU A 4 50.88 23.74 -3.15
C LEU A 4 50.05 24.36 -4.30
N ALA A 5 50.70 24.83 -5.35
CA ALA A 5 50.01 25.35 -6.52
C ALA A 5 49.28 24.24 -7.31
N SER A 6 49.86 23.04 -7.41
CA SER A 6 49.22 21.88 -8.07
C SER A 6 48.02 21.40 -7.29
N ILE A 7 48.10 21.35 -5.96
CA ILE A 7 46.94 20.96 -5.09
C ILE A 7 45.82 22.00 -5.20
N GLY A 8 46.15 23.28 -5.23
CA GLY A 8 45.16 24.34 -5.39
C GLY A 8 44.41 24.24 -6.73
N LEU A 9 45.13 24.03 -7.81
CA LEU A 9 44.53 23.89 -9.17
C LEU A 9 43.60 22.68 -9.25
N SER A 10 44.07 21.51 -8.76
CA SER A 10 43.25 20.30 -8.75
C SER A 10 42.01 20.43 -7.90
N GLY A 11 42.13 21.09 -6.74
CA GLY A 11 41.01 21.39 -5.85
C GLY A 11 39.97 22.30 -6.51
N THR A 12 40.41 23.34 -7.23
CA THR A 12 39.54 24.27 -7.92
C THR A 12 38.80 23.57 -9.08
N VAL A 13 39.48 22.74 -9.87
CA VAL A 13 38.87 21.97 -10.95
C VAL A 13 37.82 21.02 -10.41
N LEU A 14 38.12 20.32 -9.33
CA LEU A 14 37.16 19.40 -8.67
C LEU A 14 35.94 20.15 -8.11
N ALA A 15 36.15 21.30 -7.48
CA ALA A 15 35.07 22.13 -6.95
C ALA A 15 34.18 22.66 -8.09
N LEU A 16 34.77 23.10 -9.20
CA LEU A 16 34.01 23.55 -10.37
C LEU A 16 33.20 22.42 -10.99
N PHE A 17 33.80 21.24 -11.13
CA PHE A 17 33.10 20.06 -11.63
C PHE A 17 31.91 19.68 -10.71
N ALA A 18 32.14 19.65 -9.40
CA ALA A 18 31.10 19.38 -8.41
C ALA A 18 29.96 20.41 -8.48
N ALA A 19 30.28 21.69 -8.64
CA ALA A 19 29.29 22.74 -8.79
C ALA A 19 28.44 22.57 -10.07
N ILE A 20 29.09 22.32 -11.20
CA ILE A 20 28.40 22.13 -12.49
C ILE A 20 27.47 20.90 -12.41
N THR A 21 27.97 19.77 -11.88
CA THR A 21 27.15 18.56 -11.76
C THR A 21 25.97 18.74 -10.80
N SER A 22 26.19 19.45 -9.67
CA SER A 22 25.12 19.75 -8.70
C SER A 22 24.02 20.63 -9.34
N VAL A 23 24.41 21.65 -10.11
CA VAL A 23 23.47 22.51 -10.82
C VAL A 23 22.71 21.72 -11.88
N ALA A 24 23.40 20.87 -12.66
CA ALA A 24 22.78 20.05 -13.69
C ALA A 24 21.75 19.06 -13.09
N ILE A 25 22.10 18.39 -11.97
CA ILE A 25 21.20 17.48 -11.26
C ILE A 25 20.01 18.25 -10.69
N GLY A 26 20.25 19.41 -10.04
CA GLY A 26 19.18 20.25 -9.49
C GLY A 26 18.20 20.72 -10.56
N TRP A 27 18.72 21.19 -11.69
CA TRP A 27 17.90 21.61 -12.84
C TRP A 27 17.05 20.46 -13.39
N THR A 28 17.68 19.31 -13.64
CA THR A 28 16.95 18.12 -14.12
C THR A 28 15.88 17.70 -13.15
N TYR A 29 16.17 17.67 -11.84
CA TYR A 29 15.19 17.35 -10.80
C TYR A 29 14.01 18.33 -10.79
N LEU A 30 14.27 19.63 -10.81
CA LEU A 30 13.21 20.65 -10.83
C LEU A 30 12.36 20.56 -12.11
N GLY A 31 12.99 20.28 -13.25
CA GLY A 31 12.28 20.13 -14.53
C GLY A 31 11.44 18.87 -14.64
N THR A 32 11.79 17.81 -13.90
CA THR A 32 11.08 16.53 -13.97
C THR A 32 10.14 16.28 -12.79
N LYS A 33 10.24 17.07 -11.69
CA LYS A 33 9.48 16.85 -10.47
C LYS A 33 7.98 16.79 -10.71
N ALA A 34 7.42 17.75 -11.44
CA ALA A 34 6.00 17.79 -11.73
C ALA A 34 5.51 16.55 -12.50
N GLN A 35 6.33 16.06 -13.43
CA GLN A 35 6.01 14.84 -14.18
C GLN A 35 6.09 13.60 -13.30
N ILE A 36 7.09 13.52 -12.40
CA ILE A 36 7.22 12.43 -11.44
C ILE A 36 6.01 12.41 -10.50
N ASP A 37 5.64 13.55 -9.93
CA ASP A 37 4.50 13.67 -9.03
C ASP A 37 3.18 13.26 -9.74
N PHE A 38 3.01 13.64 -11.00
CA PHE A 38 1.85 13.24 -11.82
C PHE A 38 1.80 11.73 -12.04
N GLU A 39 2.93 11.10 -12.43
CA GLU A 39 2.98 9.66 -12.68
C GLU A 39 2.80 8.86 -11.38
N VAL A 40 3.33 9.33 -10.25
CA VAL A 40 3.12 8.73 -8.93
C VAL A 40 1.64 8.74 -8.57
N ARG A 41 0.98 9.90 -8.66
CA ARG A 41 -0.48 10.00 -8.40
C ARG A 41 -1.29 9.12 -9.33
N ARG A 42 -0.94 9.08 -10.61
CA ARG A 42 -1.62 8.23 -11.59
C ARG A 42 -1.44 6.74 -11.30
N ALA A 43 -0.25 6.33 -10.85
CA ALA A 43 0.00 4.96 -10.43
C ALA A 43 -0.81 4.58 -9.17
N GLU A 44 -0.89 5.50 -8.20
CA GLU A 44 -1.69 5.35 -6.99
C GLU A 44 -3.18 5.23 -7.33
N ALA A 45 -3.73 6.16 -8.09
CA ALA A 45 -5.12 6.12 -8.53
C ALA A 45 -5.46 4.80 -9.24
N ARG A 46 -4.58 4.30 -10.09
CA ARG A 46 -4.77 3.02 -10.80
C ARG A 46 -4.89 1.85 -9.83
N GLN A 47 -4.05 1.80 -8.78
CA GLN A 47 -4.13 0.75 -7.76
C GLN A 47 -5.44 0.82 -6.96
N LEU A 48 -5.92 2.02 -6.65
CA LEU A 48 -7.20 2.21 -5.95
C LEU A 48 -8.37 1.75 -6.81
N LEU A 49 -8.36 2.08 -8.12
CA LEU A 49 -9.37 1.63 -9.07
C LEU A 49 -9.36 0.12 -9.36
N GLU A 50 -8.24 -0.54 -9.15
CA GLU A 50 -8.20 -2.01 -9.19
C GLU A 50 -8.87 -2.67 -7.99
N ILE A 51 -8.98 -1.96 -6.86
CA ILE A 51 -9.66 -2.42 -5.65
C ILE A 51 -11.15 -2.09 -5.72
N PHE A 52 -11.48 -0.85 -6.11
CA PHE A 52 -12.84 -0.40 -6.35
C PHE A 52 -12.96 0.09 -7.79
N PRO A 53 -13.54 -0.72 -8.69
CA PRO A 53 -13.75 -0.32 -10.08
C PRO A 53 -14.62 0.94 -10.23
N PRO A 54 -14.45 1.72 -11.31
CA PRO A 54 -15.15 3.01 -11.49
C PRO A 54 -16.68 2.93 -11.43
N GLU A 55 -17.25 1.76 -11.70
CA GLU A 55 -18.70 1.53 -11.67
C GLU A 55 -19.27 1.49 -10.24
N THR A 56 -18.41 1.36 -9.23
CA THR A 56 -18.80 1.19 -7.83
C THR A 56 -18.81 2.46 -7.01
N HIS A 57 -18.34 3.58 -7.58
CA HIS A 57 -18.20 4.87 -6.89
C HIS A 57 -18.32 6.04 -7.88
N ASP A 58 -18.50 7.24 -7.36
CA ASP A 58 -18.60 8.47 -8.14
C ASP A 58 -17.64 9.59 -7.68
N ASN A 59 -16.86 9.34 -6.62
CA ASN A 59 -15.83 10.27 -6.15
C ASN A 59 -14.43 9.95 -6.72
N GLU A 60 -13.55 10.94 -6.71
CA GLU A 60 -12.12 10.74 -6.96
C GLU A 60 -11.45 10.17 -5.69
N ILE A 61 -11.32 8.83 -5.62
CA ILE A 61 -10.84 8.11 -4.42
C ILE A 61 -9.49 8.67 -3.94
N VAL A 62 -8.58 9.03 -4.85
CA VAL A 62 -7.24 9.52 -4.54
C VAL A 62 -7.25 10.85 -3.77
N ASP A 63 -8.33 11.59 -3.84
CA ASP A 63 -8.50 12.89 -3.19
C ASP A 63 -9.34 12.83 -1.90
N ASP A 64 -10.12 11.76 -1.69
CA ASP A 64 -10.94 11.56 -0.49
C ASP A 64 -10.17 10.74 0.56
N VAL A 65 -9.21 11.38 1.18
CA VAL A 65 -8.29 10.76 2.13
C VAL A 65 -8.70 10.98 3.58
N PHE A 66 -8.36 10.04 4.43
CA PHE A 66 -8.38 10.20 5.87
C PHE A 66 -7.08 9.69 6.49
N GLU A 67 -6.79 10.18 7.68
CA GLU A 67 -5.55 9.80 8.36
C GLU A 67 -5.77 8.57 9.24
N VAL A 68 -4.91 7.57 9.05
CA VAL A 68 -4.79 6.42 9.96
C VAL A 68 -3.63 6.68 10.90
N ALA A 69 -3.92 6.68 12.20
CA ALA A 69 -2.95 7.01 13.23
C ALA A 69 -1.74 6.06 13.21
N ALA A 70 -0.59 6.60 13.61
CA ALA A 70 0.59 5.78 13.89
C ALA A 70 0.33 4.75 14.99
N GLU A 71 1.13 3.69 15.02
CA GLU A 71 1.04 2.60 16.02
C GLU A 71 -0.31 1.86 16.03
N THR A 72 -1.07 1.91 14.92
CA THR A 72 -2.30 1.12 14.79
C THR A 72 -1.95 -0.37 14.63
N ALA A 73 -2.04 -1.10 15.75
CA ALA A 73 -1.57 -2.48 15.87
C ALA A 73 -2.25 -3.45 14.88
N LEU A 74 -3.58 -3.33 14.70
CA LEU A 74 -4.34 -4.18 13.78
C LEU A 74 -3.87 -4.02 12.33
N LEU A 75 -3.54 -2.81 11.92
CA LEU A 75 -3.04 -2.53 10.57
C LEU A 75 -1.53 -2.75 10.41
N GLY A 76 -0.82 -3.02 11.51
CA GLY A 76 0.62 -3.24 11.51
C GLY A 76 1.46 -2.02 11.11
N ILE A 77 0.90 -0.81 11.12
CA ILE A 77 1.60 0.44 10.75
C ILE A 77 2.31 1.07 11.94
N ARG A 78 3.46 1.68 11.70
CA ARG A 78 4.26 2.40 12.70
C ARG A 78 4.21 3.91 12.56
N GLU A 79 3.95 4.37 11.35
CA GLU A 79 3.88 5.78 10.98
C GLU A 79 2.47 6.11 10.53
N ARG A 80 2.11 7.37 10.57
CA ARG A 80 0.85 7.84 9.98
C ARG A 80 0.77 7.45 8.52
N ARG A 81 -0.37 6.95 8.09
CA ARG A 81 -0.67 6.58 6.72
C ARG A 81 -2.02 7.13 6.31
N GLN A 82 -2.18 7.32 5.01
CA GLN A 82 -3.47 7.68 4.44
C GLN A 82 -4.30 6.44 4.15
N GLY A 83 -5.58 6.50 4.51
CA GLY A 83 -6.62 5.64 3.98
C GLY A 83 -7.50 6.47 3.04
N TYR A 84 -8.35 5.81 2.28
CA TYR A 84 -9.19 6.45 1.26
C TYR A 84 -10.65 6.06 1.47
N ARG A 85 -11.58 7.00 1.25
CA ARG A 85 -13.01 6.75 1.22
C ARG A 85 -13.48 6.56 -0.21
N VAL A 86 -14.37 5.61 -0.37
CA VAL A 86 -15.05 5.31 -1.62
C VAL A 86 -16.49 5.72 -1.44
N ARG A 87 -16.99 6.66 -2.24
CA ARG A 87 -18.32 7.22 -2.10
C ARG A 87 -19.20 6.95 -3.29
N GLN A 88 -20.50 6.89 -3.01
CA GLN A 88 -21.56 6.98 -4.00
C GLN A 88 -22.56 8.03 -3.52
N GLY A 89 -22.58 9.18 -4.16
CA GLY A 89 -23.19 10.39 -3.62
C GLY A 89 -22.57 10.77 -2.28
N ASP A 90 -23.42 11.06 -1.29
CA ASP A 90 -22.96 11.42 0.06
C ASP A 90 -22.60 10.20 0.93
N THR A 91 -22.83 8.99 0.44
CA THR A 91 -22.66 7.78 1.23
C THR A 91 -21.27 7.16 1.03
N VAL A 92 -20.56 6.87 2.11
CA VAL A 92 -19.33 6.07 2.08
C VAL A 92 -19.70 4.60 1.90
N VAL A 93 -19.44 4.03 0.72
CA VAL A 93 -19.76 2.64 0.36
C VAL A 93 -18.59 1.68 0.64
N GLY A 94 -17.39 2.22 0.79
CA GLY A 94 -16.19 1.45 1.10
C GLY A 94 -15.06 2.32 1.61
N VAL A 95 -14.04 1.67 2.17
CA VAL A 95 -12.78 2.31 2.55
C VAL A 95 -11.60 1.48 2.06
N ILE A 96 -10.49 2.14 1.76
CA ILE A 96 -9.23 1.46 1.45
C ILE A 96 -8.26 1.78 2.58
N LEU A 97 -7.83 0.75 3.29
CA LEU A 97 -6.96 0.83 4.46
C LEU A 97 -5.53 0.44 4.11
N PRO A 98 -4.53 1.21 4.57
CA PRO A 98 -3.14 0.76 4.53
C PRO A 98 -2.96 -0.37 5.55
N ALA A 99 -2.35 -1.47 5.16
CA ALA A 99 -2.01 -2.56 6.04
C ALA A 99 -0.54 -2.98 5.84
N THR A 100 0.10 -3.45 6.91
CA THR A 100 1.47 -3.97 6.85
C THR A 100 1.52 -5.34 7.52
N ALA A 101 1.82 -6.38 6.72
CA ALA A 101 2.18 -7.68 7.24
C ALA A 101 3.66 -7.62 7.67
N ARG A 102 3.91 -7.67 8.97
CA ARG A 102 5.27 -7.56 9.54
C ARG A 102 6.01 -8.90 9.55
N ASP A 103 5.26 -9.98 9.35
CA ASP A 103 5.74 -11.35 9.45
C ASP A 103 6.06 -11.94 8.07
N GLY A 104 6.36 -11.11 7.06
CA GLY A 104 6.84 -11.55 5.75
C GLY A 104 8.20 -12.24 5.88
N TYR A 105 8.54 -13.11 4.92
CA TYR A 105 9.79 -13.85 4.96
C TYR A 105 11.03 -12.95 4.82
N SER A 106 10.96 -11.95 3.95
CA SER A 106 12.06 -11.00 3.71
C SER A 106 11.78 -9.62 4.35
N GLY A 107 10.83 -9.54 5.26
CA GLY A 107 10.47 -8.31 5.98
C GLY A 107 9.04 -7.85 5.73
N ASP A 108 8.81 -6.55 5.96
CA ASP A 108 7.48 -5.96 5.87
C ASP A 108 6.90 -6.03 4.45
N ILE A 109 5.65 -6.50 4.35
CA ILE A 109 4.85 -6.48 3.14
C ILE A 109 3.76 -5.43 3.33
N ARG A 110 3.77 -4.39 2.51
CA ARG A 110 2.78 -3.32 2.56
C ARG A 110 1.67 -3.58 1.55
N ALA A 111 0.43 -3.45 1.99
CA ALA A 111 -0.75 -3.68 1.17
C ALA A 111 -1.79 -2.57 1.37
N LEU A 112 -2.68 -2.44 0.41
CA LEU A 112 -3.94 -1.73 0.50
C LEU A 112 -5.06 -2.77 0.56
N VAL A 113 -5.97 -2.61 1.50
CA VAL A 113 -7.11 -3.51 1.71
C VAL A 113 -8.39 -2.71 1.56
N GLY A 114 -9.16 -2.97 0.52
CA GLY A 114 -10.48 -2.39 0.33
C GLY A 114 -11.53 -3.17 1.10
N VAL A 115 -12.28 -2.47 1.96
CA VAL A 115 -13.36 -3.06 2.75
C VAL A 115 -14.64 -2.30 2.44
N ARG A 116 -15.69 -3.02 2.03
CA ARG A 116 -17.01 -2.45 1.80
C ARG A 116 -17.74 -2.20 3.11
N ARG A 117 -18.78 -1.40 3.06
CA ARG A 117 -19.61 -1.07 4.23
C ARG A 117 -20.24 -2.31 4.89
N ASP A 118 -20.48 -3.38 4.15
CA ASP A 118 -20.99 -4.65 4.67
C ASP A 118 -19.93 -5.53 5.34
N GLY A 119 -18.66 -5.08 5.37
CA GLY A 119 -17.53 -5.81 5.92
C GLY A 119 -16.89 -6.81 4.96
N SER A 120 -17.33 -6.88 3.71
CA SER A 120 -16.69 -7.71 2.69
C SER A 120 -15.44 -7.02 2.10
N VAL A 121 -14.47 -7.82 1.68
CA VAL A 121 -13.26 -7.35 0.97
C VAL A 121 -13.62 -6.99 -0.46
N ALA A 122 -13.40 -5.76 -0.86
CA ALA A 122 -13.51 -5.33 -2.26
C ALA A 122 -12.30 -5.80 -3.07
N GLY A 123 -11.12 -5.77 -2.47
CA GLY A 123 -9.88 -6.22 -3.08
C GLY A 123 -8.68 -5.96 -2.17
N VAL A 124 -7.59 -6.64 -2.47
CA VAL A 124 -6.29 -6.45 -1.79
C VAL A 124 -5.22 -6.22 -2.84
N ARG A 125 -4.34 -5.23 -2.60
CA ARG A 125 -3.18 -4.98 -3.46
C ARG A 125 -1.92 -4.82 -2.64
N VAL A 126 -0.92 -5.63 -2.94
CA VAL A 126 0.42 -5.48 -2.36
C VAL A 126 1.13 -4.34 -3.10
N VAL A 127 1.50 -3.30 -2.36
CA VAL A 127 2.13 -2.08 -2.91
C VAL A 127 3.64 -2.08 -2.77
N ALA A 128 4.18 -2.81 -1.78
CA ALA A 128 5.62 -2.97 -1.64
C ALA A 128 5.97 -4.21 -0.81
N HIS A 129 6.97 -4.95 -1.25
CA HIS A 129 7.54 -6.10 -0.56
C HIS A 129 9.01 -6.29 -0.97
N ARG A 130 9.71 -7.18 -0.24
CA ARG A 130 11.07 -7.61 -0.56
C ARG A 130 11.17 -9.13 -0.68
N GLU A 131 10.04 -9.80 -0.88
CA GLU A 131 9.95 -11.25 -0.97
C GLU A 131 10.75 -11.79 -2.15
N THR A 132 11.20 -13.03 -2.03
CA THR A 132 12.06 -13.68 -3.02
C THR A 132 11.34 -13.85 -4.36
N PRO A 133 11.92 -13.36 -5.48
CA PRO A 133 11.37 -13.55 -6.81
C PRO A 133 11.13 -15.02 -7.16
N GLY A 134 9.97 -15.33 -7.76
CA GLY A 134 9.55 -16.68 -8.13
C GLY A 134 9.00 -17.52 -6.97
N LEU A 135 9.10 -17.04 -5.72
CA LEU A 135 8.59 -17.72 -4.52
C LEU A 135 7.52 -16.90 -3.81
N GLY A 136 7.93 -15.95 -2.98
CA GLY A 136 7.02 -15.11 -2.19
C GLY A 136 6.44 -13.93 -2.97
N ASP A 137 7.00 -13.51 -4.09
CA ASP A 137 6.54 -12.40 -4.91
C ASP A 137 5.19 -12.67 -5.60
N LYS A 138 4.67 -13.91 -5.53
CA LYS A 138 3.33 -14.28 -6.00
C LYS A 138 2.19 -13.59 -5.23
N VAL A 139 2.47 -12.89 -4.14
CA VAL A 139 1.48 -12.01 -3.48
C VAL A 139 1.17 -10.77 -4.31
N ASP A 140 2.02 -10.40 -5.27
CA ASP A 140 1.81 -9.31 -6.20
C ASP A 140 0.91 -9.76 -7.36
N LEU A 141 -0.18 -9.04 -7.63
CA LEU A 141 -1.13 -9.34 -8.70
C LEU A 141 -0.46 -9.46 -10.08
N ARG A 142 0.64 -8.72 -10.30
CA ARG A 142 1.42 -8.80 -11.57
C ARG A 142 2.13 -10.15 -11.74
N LYS A 143 2.21 -10.96 -10.70
CA LYS A 143 2.90 -12.25 -10.67
C LYS A 143 1.95 -13.45 -10.58
N SER A 144 0.81 -13.27 -9.92
CA SER A 144 -0.18 -14.32 -9.71
C SER A 144 -1.53 -13.74 -9.32
N ASP A 145 -2.61 -14.40 -9.72
CA ASP A 145 -3.98 -14.03 -9.37
C ASP A 145 -4.35 -14.41 -7.91
N TRP A 146 -3.43 -15.04 -7.17
CA TRP A 146 -3.66 -15.50 -5.79
C TRP A 146 -4.28 -14.44 -4.89
N ILE A 147 -3.86 -13.18 -5.03
CA ILE A 147 -4.38 -12.08 -4.22
C ILE A 147 -5.87 -11.79 -4.47
N LEU A 148 -6.44 -12.28 -5.56
CA LEU A 148 -7.85 -12.12 -5.89
C LEU A 148 -8.76 -13.05 -5.07
N ASP A 149 -8.22 -14.09 -4.44
CA ASP A 149 -8.96 -15.00 -3.57
C ASP A 149 -9.52 -14.32 -2.31
N PHE A 150 -9.04 -13.13 -1.99
CA PHE A 150 -9.58 -12.29 -0.93
C PHE A 150 -10.88 -11.59 -1.30
N ASN A 151 -11.18 -11.42 -2.58
CA ASN A 151 -12.38 -10.72 -3.03
C ASN A 151 -13.64 -11.39 -2.46
N GLU A 152 -14.59 -10.58 -2.00
CA GLU A 152 -15.86 -11.02 -1.39
C GLU A 152 -15.70 -11.81 -0.07
N ARG A 153 -14.51 -11.96 0.46
CA ARG A 153 -14.29 -12.56 1.78
C ARG A 153 -14.68 -11.57 2.88
N SER A 154 -15.02 -12.11 4.07
CA SER A 154 -15.37 -11.33 5.25
C SER A 154 -14.97 -12.09 6.51
N LEU A 155 -15.12 -11.51 7.71
CA LEU A 155 -14.83 -12.21 8.97
C LEU A 155 -15.71 -13.44 9.19
N ASN A 156 -16.86 -13.52 8.50
CA ASN A 156 -17.80 -14.64 8.56
C ASN A 156 -17.63 -15.63 7.38
N ASN A 157 -16.90 -15.24 6.32
CA ASN A 157 -16.66 -16.05 5.12
C ASN A 157 -15.24 -15.86 4.59
N PRO A 158 -14.31 -16.78 4.90
CA PRO A 158 -14.47 -17.95 5.77
C PRO A 158 -14.63 -17.56 7.24
N ALA A 159 -15.03 -18.50 8.10
CA ALA A 159 -14.98 -18.32 9.54
C ALA A 159 -13.52 -18.05 9.97
N LEU A 160 -13.33 -17.48 11.18
CA LEU A 160 -12.03 -16.97 11.64
C LEU A 160 -10.88 -17.98 11.55
N ASN A 161 -11.14 -19.26 11.76
CA ASN A 161 -10.16 -20.34 11.62
C ASN A 161 -9.77 -20.62 10.16
N GLY A 162 -10.61 -20.22 9.20
CA GLY A 162 -10.33 -20.35 7.77
C GLY A 162 -9.36 -19.28 7.22
N TRP A 163 -9.11 -18.22 7.99
CA TRP A 163 -8.14 -17.18 7.62
C TRP A 163 -6.70 -17.62 7.85
N ASN A 164 -6.30 -18.67 7.16
CA ASN A 164 -4.96 -19.23 7.16
C ASN A 164 -4.71 -19.98 5.83
N VAL A 165 -3.48 -20.42 5.62
CA VAL A 165 -3.13 -21.29 4.49
C VAL A 165 -3.73 -22.68 4.65
N GLU A 166 -4.07 -23.37 3.56
CA GLU A 166 -4.68 -24.72 3.58
C GLU A 166 -3.88 -25.74 4.38
N LYS A 167 -2.57 -25.71 4.27
CA LYS A 167 -1.67 -26.58 5.04
C LYS A 167 -1.84 -26.46 6.56
N GLU A 168 -2.36 -25.36 7.03
CA GLU A 168 -2.61 -25.07 8.45
C GLU A 168 -4.14 -25.00 8.76
N GLY A 169 -4.95 -25.62 7.92
CA GLY A 169 -6.39 -25.74 8.11
C GLY A 169 -7.22 -24.53 7.66
N GLY A 170 -6.62 -23.60 6.92
CA GLY A 170 -7.32 -22.46 6.31
C GLY A 170 -7.88 -22.78 4.93
N VAL A 171 -8.32 -21.72 4.20
CA VAL A 171 -8.95 -21.84 2.88
C VAL A 171 -8.11 -21.22 1.75
N PHE A 172 -6.97 -20.62 2.07
CA PHE A 172 -6.13 -19.95 1.07
C PHE A 172 -4.96 -20.85 0.67
N ASP A 173 -4.67 -20.91 -0.62
CA ASP A 173 -3.51 -21.63 -1.12
C ASP A 173 -2.21 -21.08 -0.55
N GLN A 174 -1.24 -21.96 -0.30
CA GLN A 174 0.13 -21.59 -0.03
C GLN A 174 0.99 -21.66 -1.29
N PHE A 175 2.08 -20.92 -1.32
CA PHE A 175 3.04 -21.05 -2.42
C PHE A 175 4.00 -22.20 -2.15
N THR A 176 4.29 -23.01 -3.16
CA THR A 176 5.31 -24.05 -3.09
C THR A 176 6.66 -23.42 -2.71
N GLY A 177 7.21 -23.82 -1.57
CA GLY A 177 8.47 -23.31 -1.05
C GLY A 177 8.40 -21.97 -0.31
N ALA A 178 7.22 -21.34 -0.16
CA ALA A 178 7.06 -20.06 0.52
C ALA A 178 5.72 -19.95 1.26
N THR A 179 5.58 -20.60 2.41
CA THR A 179 4.34 -20.56 3.22
C THR A 179 4.24 -19.31 4.10
N VAL A 180 5.37 -18.73 4.51
CA VAL A 180 5.40 -17.58 5.43
C VAL A 180 4.75 -16.34 4.83
N THR A 181 5.09 -16.04 3.59
CA THR A 181 4.62 -14.85 2.86
C THR A 181 3.09 -14.80 2.70
N PRO A 182 2.42 -15.82 2.12
CA PRO A 182 0.96 -15.80 1.99
C PRO A 182 0.27 -15.75 3.35
N ARG A 183 0.75 -16.50 4.36
CA ARG A 183 0.21 -16.42 5.72
C ARG A 183 0.25 -15.00 6.29
N ALA A 184 1.36 -14.30 6.12
CA ALA A 184 1.52 -12.94 6.60
C ALA A 184 0.50 -11.98 5.96
N VAL A 185 0.26 -12.11 4.65
CA VAL A 185 -0.73 -11.30 3.92
C VAL A 185 -2.16 -11.65 4.35
N ILE A 186 -2.49 -12.95 4.50
CA ILE A 186 -3.80 -13.41 4.97
C ILE A 186 -4.14 -12.78 6.32
N LEU A 187 -3.21 -12.88 7.29
CA LEU A 187 -3.42 -12.34 8.63
C LEU A 187 -3.50 -10.81 8.65
N ALA A 188 -2.73 -10.12 7.82
CA ALA A 188 -2.81 -8.67 7.70
C ALA A 188 -4.14 -8.22 7.09
N THR A 189 -4.63 -8.92 6.06
CA THR A 189 -5.94 -8.65 5.46
C THR A 189 -7.08 -8.87 6.46
N ARG A 190 -7.08 -9.99 7.18
CA ARG A 190 -8.07 -10.25 8.24
C ARG A 190 -8.08 -9.13 9.28
N ARG A 191 -6.91 -8.72 9.78
CA ARG A 191 -6.78 -7.62 10.76
C ARG A 191 -7.29 -6.28 10.23
N ALA A 192 -7.13 -6.03 8.94
CA ALA A 192 -7.67 -4.82 8.31
C ALA A 192 -9.21 -4.83 8.30
N ILE A 193 -9.84 -5.97 8.05
CA ILE A 193 -11.30 -6.11 8.14
C ILE A 193 -11.76 -5.95 9.60
N GLU A 194 -11.05 -6.54 10.56
CA GLU A 194 -11.32 -6.36 11.99
C GLU A 194 -11.26 -4.87 12.38
N TYR A 195 -10.22 -4.15 11.91
CA TYR A 195 -10.10 -2.72 12.14
C TYR A 195 -11.27 -1.93 11.54
N ALA A 196 -11.64 -2.22 10.28
CA ALA A 196 -12.76 -1.57 9.62
C ALA A 196 -14.09 -1.81 10.38
N THR A 197 -14.30 -3.03 10.88
CA THR A 197 -15.50 -3.40 11.66
C THR A 197 -15.55 -2.67 12.99
N LEU A 198 -14.43 -2.61 13.71
CA LEU A 198 -14.35 -1.94 15.01
C LEU A 198 -14.50 -0.41 14.93
N ASN A 199 -14.12 0.18 13.80
CA ASN A 199 -14.16 1.62 13.57
C ASN A 199 -15.25 2.02 12.56
N ALA A 200 -16.24 1.17 12.34
CA ALA A 200 -17.23 1.36 11.28
C ALA A 200 -18.00 2.68 11.40
N SER A 201 -18.34 3.11 12.63
CA SER A 201 -19.00 4.39 12.88
C SER A 201 -18.18 5.57 12.33
N THR A 202 -16.89 5.60 12.62
CA THR A 202 -16.01 6.72 12.18
C THR A 202 -15.63 6.62 10.70
N LEU A 203 -15.43 5.42 10.18
CA LEU A 203 -14.97 5.22 8.80
C LEU A 203 -16.09 5.43 7.78
N PHE A 204 -17.32 5.05 8.13
CA PHE A 204 -18.48 5.09 7.24
C PHE A 204 -19.52 6.15 7.63
N GLU A 205 -19.19 7.05 8.58
CA GLU A 205 -20.02 8.23 8.85
C GLU A 205 -20.09 9.14 7.62
N THR A 206 -21.29 9.63 7.37
CA THR A 206 -21.56 10.66 6.36
C THR A 206 -21.48 12.03 7.05
N GLU A 207 -21.07 13.07 6.35
CA GLU A 207 -21.05 14.45 6.91
C GLU A 207 -22.42 14.87 7.48
N ALA A 208 -23.51 14.26 7.00
CA ALA A 208 -24.87 14.47 7.49
C ALA A 208 -25.12 13.92 8.90
N ASP A 209 -24.32 12.94 9.39
CA ASP A 209 -24.48 12.38 10.73
C ASP A 209 -23.75 13.21 11.81
N SER A 210 -23.03 14.26 11.40
CA SER A 210 -22.19 15.11 12.28
C SER A 210 -22.81 16.48 12.56
N ALA A 211 -24.06 16.75 12.12
CA ALA A 211 -24.73 18.03 12.23
C ALA A 211 -25.84 18.05 13.32
#